data_3fe34f81180a454dd6cdc5636d29e7b6
#
_entry.id   3fe34f81180a454dd6cdc5636d29e7b6
#
_cell.length_a   1.000
_cell.length_b   1.000
_cell.length_c   1.000
_cell.angle_alpha   90.00
_cell.angle_beta   90.00
_cell.angle_gamma   90.00
#
_symmetry.space_group_name_H-M   'P 1'
#
loop_
_entity.id
_entity.type
_entity.pdbx_description
1 polymer ?
#
loop_
_entity_poly.entity_id
_entity_poly.type
_entity_poly.pdbx_seq_one_letter_code
_entity_poly.pdbx_strand_id
1 'polypeptide(L)'
;LKKSYIVVKEDSTKVINAFTKHIGTYPNISLKLVKDAYPNGWERLVVRDTLGIEYDKYPIEKGILVSNVSTIYAIYEMLKYSRPLTERIITITGPGIKKKTNVKVKIGTLASEIIASLDGYKKLKNPLFIAGGPMMGKSIPTDDLIITKDINAILVIEDNFTRSLPCISCGKCLEVCPVGIYPAFIMKNISNIKCFL
;
A
#
# COMPACT_ATOMS: atom_id res chain seq x y z
N LEU A 1 -12.98 -5.95 -21.22
CA LEU A 1 -11.76 -6.59 -20.72
C LEU A 1 -11.69 -8.02 -21.26
N LYS A 2 -10.53 -8.41 -21.80
CA LYS A 2 -10.35 -9.79 -22.33
C LYS A 2 -10.13 -10.79 -21.20
N LYS A 3 -9.33 -10.42 -20.21
CA LYS A 3 -9.04 -11.23 -19.00
C LYS A 3 -8.87 -10.33 -17.81
N SER A 4 -9.27 -10.80 -16.64
CA SER A 4 -9.07 -10.13 -15.36
C SER A 4 -8.40 -11.09 -14.37
N TYR A 5 -7.48 -10.58 -13.59
CA TYR A 5 -6.78 -11.34 -12.56
C TYR A 5 -7.02 -10.68 -11.21
N ILE A 6 -7.50 -11.46 -10.25
CA ILE A 6 -7.55 -11.06 -8.85
C ILE A 6 -6.26 -11.57 -8.21
N VAL A 7 -5.38 -10.67 -7.79
CA VAL A 7 -4.10 -11.02 -7.19
C VAL A 7 -4.20 -10.95 -5.68
N VAL A 8 -3.91 -12.05 -5.00
CA VAL A 8 -4.05 -12.20 -3.55
C VAL A 8 -2.78 -12.82 -2.98
N LYS A 9 -2.42 -12.44 -1.76
CA LYS A 9 -1.33 -13.07 -1.02
C LYS A 9 -1.66 -14.53 -0.71
N GLU A 10 -0.67 -15.43 -0.85
CA GLU A 10 -0.84 -16.88 -0.68
C GLU A 10 -1.26 -17.32 0.73
N ASP A 11 -0.94 -16.51 1.76
CA ASP A 11 -1.31 -16.75 3.16
C ASP A 11 -2.73 -16.28 3.52
N SER A 12 -3.39 -15.52 2.65
CA SER A 12 -4.71 -14.93 2.89
C SER A 12 -5.86 -15.92 2.65
N THR A 13 -5.85 -17.06 3.34
CA THR A 13 -6.76 -18.21 3.13
C THR A 13 -8.24 -17.82 3.12
N LYS A 14 -8.65 -16.92 4.03
CA LYS A 14 -10.06 -16.45 4.09
C LYS A 14 -10.48 -15.73 2.81
N VAL A 15 -9.60 -14.88 2.28
CA VAL A 15 -9.83 -14.11 1.06
C VAL A 15 -9.85 -15.05 -0.15
N ILE A 16 -8.87 -15.96 -0.23
CA ILE A 16 -8.78 -16.99 -1.29
C ILE A 16 -10.07 -17.80 -1.33
N ASN A 17 -10.52 -18.34 -0.20
CA ASN A 17 -11.74 -19.13 -0.11
C ASN A 17 -13.00 -18.35 -0.51
N ALA A 18 -13.07 -17.06 -0.14
CA ALA A 18 -14.18 -16.20 -0.53
C ALA A 18 -14.25 -16.01 -2.05
N PHE A 19 -13.10 -15.73 -2.70
CA PHE A 19 -13.06 -15.57 -4.16
C PHE A 19 -13.27 -16.89 -4.91
N THR A 20 -12.67 -17.98 -4.47
CA THR A 20 -12.79 -19.29 -5.13
C THR A 20 -14.24 -19.75 -5.27
N LYS A 21 -15.09 -19.44 -4.30
CA LYS A 21 -16.53 -19.75 -4.35
C LYS A 21 -17.27 -19.05 -5.49
N HIS A 22 -16.79 -17.92 -5.95
CA HIS A 22 -17.49 -17.07 -6.91
C HIS A 22 -16.82 -17.02 -8.29
N ILE A 23 -15.50 -17.20 -8.36
CA ILE A 23 -14.72 -17.06 -9.61
C ILE A 23 -15.16 -18.07 -10.67
N GLY A 24 -15.54 -19.29 -10.28
CA GLY A 24 -15.97 -20.33 -11.21
C GLY A 24 -17.15 -19.96 -12.12
N THR A 25 -17.93 -18.93 -11.72
CA THR A 25 -19.05 -18.42 -12.51
C THR A 25 -18.61 -17.46 -13.63
N TYR A 26 -17.35 -16.98 -13.59
CA TYR A 26 -16.83 -15.96 -14.50
C TYR A 26 -15.60 -16.45 -15.26
N PRO A 27 -15.73 -16.98 -16.50
CA PRO A 27 -14.63 -17.61 -17.22
C PRO A 27 -13.46 -16.67 -17.56
N ASN A 28 -13.70 -15.36 -17.56
CA ASN A 28 -12.70 -14.35 -17.85
C ASN A 28 -11.96 -13.83 -16.59
N ILE A 29 -12.31 -14.34 -15.40
CA ILE A 29 -11.68 -13.92 -14.14
C ILE A 29 -10.90 -15.10 -13.56
N SER A 30 -9.65 -14.85 -13.17
CA SER A 30 -8.79 -15.86 -12.55
C SER A 30 -8.15 -15.32 -11.28
N LEU A 31 -7.97 -16.20 -10.30
CA LEU A 31 -7.21 -15.91 -9.09
C LEU A 31 -5.73 -16.18 -9.33
N LYS A 32 -4.87 -15.28 -8.92
CA LYS A 32 -3.42 -15.44 -8.91
C LYS A 32 -2.89 -15.21 -7.50
N LEU A 33 -2.04 -16.11 -7.03
CA LEU A 33 -1.42 -16.01 -5.72
C LEU A 33 0.00 -15.46 -5.85
N VAL A 34 0.36 -14.56 -4.93
CA VAL A 34 1.69 -13.98 -4.82
C VAL A 34 2.20 -14.17 -3.39
N LYS A 35 3.51 -14.25 -3.23
CA LYS A 35 4.14 -14.36 -1.91
C LYS A 35 3.84 -13.14 -1.05
N ASP A 36 3.60 -13.35 0.25
CA ASP A 36 3.50 -12.26 1.21
C ASP A 36 4.89 -11.72 1.57
N ALA A 37 5.47 -11.02 0.63
CA ALA A 37 6.76 -10.37 0.78
C ALA A 37 6.71 -8.96 0.20
N TYR A 38 7.24 -7.98 0.95
CA TYR A 38 7.39 -6.63 0.41
C TYR A 38 8.51 -6.65 -0.64
N PRO A 39 8.34 -6.00 -1.81
CA PRO A 39 7.21 -5.16 -2.25
C PRO A 39 6.28 -5.82 -3.29
N ASN A 40 5.94 -7.09 -3.17
CA ASN A 40 5.15 -7.86 -4.15
C ASN A 40 3.77 -7.27 -4.48
N GLY A 41 3.29 -6.31 -3.70
CA GLY A 41 2.09 -5.52 -4.02
C GLY A 41 2.33 -4.33 -4.95
N TRP A 42 3.57 -4.03 -5.29
CA TRP A 42 3.90 -2.93 -6.19
C TRP A 42 3.51 -3.29 -7.63
N GLU A 43 2.84 -2.36 -8.31
CA GLU A 43 2.25 -2.55 -9.64
C GLU A 43 3.17 -3.29 -10.63
N ARG A 44 4.42 -2.83 -10.77
CA ARG A 44 5.40 -3.41 -11.70
C ARG A 44 5.72 -4.87 -11.36
N LEU A 45 5.87 -5.19 -10.07
CA LEU A 45 6.12 -6.56 -9.63
C LEU A 45 4.88 -7.44 -9.78
N VAL A 46 3.69 -6.91 -9.48
CA VAL A 46 2.42 -7.63 -9.70
C VAL A 46 2.30 -8.04 -11.17
N VAL A 47 2.57 -7.14 -12.11
CA VAL A 47 2.49 -7.45 -13.54
C VAL A 47 3.55 -8.48 -13.95
N ARG A 48 4.80 -8.29 -13.54
CA ARG A 48 5.89 -9.23 -13.84
C ARG A 48 5.59 -10.62 -13.29
N ASP A 49 5.26 -10.72 -12.02
CA ASP A 49 5.12 -12.01 -11.33
C ASP A 49 3.81 -12.74 -11.69
N THR A 50 2.77 -11.99 -12.12
CA THR A 50 1.48 -12.54 -12.52
C THR A 50 1.44 -12.93 -14.01
N LEU A 51 2.02 -12.10 -14.87
CA LEU A 51 1.89 -12.20 -16.33
C LEU A 51 3.22 -12.48 -17.05
N GLY A 52 4.38 -12.36 -16.37
CA GLY A 52 5.70 -12.44 -17.00
C GLY A 52 6.01 -11.28 -17.93
N ILE A 53 5.32 -10.14 -17.78
CA ILE A 53 5.43 -8.98 -18.67
C ILE A 53 6.17 -7.85 -17.96
N GLU A 54 7.13 -7.25 -18.67
CA GLU A 54 7.79 -6.02 -18.27
C GLU A 54 7.39 -4.85 -19.18
N TYR A 55 7.40 -3.64 -18.65
CA TYR A 55 7.07 -2.42 -19.35
C TYR A 55 7.96 -1.24 -18.89
N ASP A 56 8.11 -0.23 -19.73
CA ASP A 56 9.03 0.89 -19.45
C ASP A 56 8.44 1.89 -18.45
N LYS A 57 7.38 2.61 -18.83
CA LYS A 57 6.77 3.64 -17.98
C LYS A 57 5.48 3.19 -17.34
N TYR A 58 4.52 2.76 -18.14
CA TYR A 58 3.17 2.44 -17.66
C TYR A 58 2.68 1.09 -18.19
N PRO A 59 1.95 0.31 -17.38
CA PRO A 59 1.42 -1.00 -17.81
C PRO A 59 0.42 -0.88 -18.97
N ILE A 60 -0.21 0.29 -19.15
CA ILE A 60 -1.15 0.54 -20.24
C ILE A 60 -0.48 0.42 -21.62
N GLU A 61 0.83 0.61 -21.74
CA GLU A 61 1.62 0.42 -22.97
C GLU A 61 1.53 -1.03 -23.48
N LYS A 62 1.30 -1.96 -22.56
CA LYS A 62 1.07 -3.40 -22.82
C LYS A 62 -0.41 -3.80 -22.78
N GLY A 63 -1.32 -2.81 -22.76
CA GLY A 63 -2.75 -3.06 -22.63
C GLY A 63 -3.18 -3.62 -21.27
N ILE A 64 -2.38 -3.36 -20.22
CA ILE A 64 -2.60 -3.83 -18.85
C ILE A 64 -3.05 -2.66 -17.99
N LEU A 65 -4.05 -2.89 -17.14
CA LEU A 65 -4.49 -1.97 -16.10
C LEU A 65 -4.39 -2.67 -14.76
N VAL A 66 -3.63 -2.09 -13.83
CA VAL A 66 -3.58 -2.52 -12.44
C VAL A 66 -4.40 -1.56 -11.60
N SER A 67 -5.22 -2.09 -10.72
CA SER A 67 -6.08 -1.29 -9.86
C SER A 67 -6.20 -1.88 -8.46
N ASN A 68 -6.24 -1.01 -7.46
CA ASN A 68 -6.53 -1.41 -6.10
C ASN A 68 -7.98 -1.87 -5.98
N VAL A 69 -8.25 -2.87 -5.13
CA VAL A 69 -9.59 -3.42 -4.90
C VAL A 69 -10.60 -2.36 -4.46
N SER A 70 -10.18 -1.37 -3.66
CA SER A 70 -11.05 -0.27 -3.23
C SER A 70 -11.46 0.63 -4.39
N THR A 71 -10.58 0.81 -5.38
CA THR A 71 -10.89 1.56 -6.61
C THR A 71 -11.91 0.82 -7.47
N ILE A 72 -11.73 -0.49 -7.65
CA ILE A 72 -12.70 -1.33 -8.38
C ILE A 72 -14.07 -1.33 -7.69
N TYR A 73 -14.08 -1.41 -6.35
CA TYR A 73 -15.31 -1.33 -5.58
C TYR A 73 -16.01 0.03 -5.75
N ALA A 74 -15.27 1.14 -5.74
CA ALA A 74 -15.83 2.47 -5.96
C ALA A 74 -16.40 2.64 -7.39
N ILE A 75 -15.74 2.08 -8.40
CA ILE A 75 -16.25 2.03 -9.78
C ILE A 75 -17.57 1.24 -9.83
N TYR A 76 -17.64 0.09 -9.17
CA TYR A 76 -18.86 -0.69 -9.07
C TYR A 76 -20.01 0.10 -8.42
N GLU A 77 -19.76 0.76 -7.29
CA GLU A 77 -20.75 1.60 -6.59
C GLU A 77 -21.27 2.74 -7.50
N MET A 78 -20.35 3.37 -8.25
CA MET A 78 -20.73 4.44 -9.18
C MET A 78 -21.58 3.92 -10.34
N LEU A 79 -21.16 2.83 -10.98
CA LEU A 79 -21.87 2.29 -12.16
C LEU A 79 -23.23 1.69 -11.80
N LYS A 80 -23.32 1.01 -10.66
CA LYS A 80 -24.55 0.30 -10.27
C LYS A 80 -25.54 1.16 -9.53
N TYR A 81 -25.05 2.06 -8.69
CA TYR A 81 -25.89 2.84 -7.76
C TYR A 81 -25.77 4.35 -7.94
N SER A 82 -25.00 4.82 -8.92
CA SER A 82 -24.72 6.26 -9.16
C SER A 82 -24.16 6.96 -7.90
N ARG A 83 -23.37 6.22 -7.08
CA ARG A 83 -22.76 6.74 -5.86
C ARG A 83 -21.35 7.21 -6.15
N PRO A 84 -21.06 8.52 -6.03
CA PRO A 84 -19.70 9.02 -6.17
C PRO A 84 -18.80 8.57 -5.01
N LEU A 85 -17.47 8.57 -5.22
CA LEU A 85 -16.50 8.25 -4.19
C LEU A 85 -16.44 9.37 -3.14
N THR A 86 -17.25 9.26 -2.11
CA THR A 86 -17.29 10.18 -0.94
C THR A 86 -16.79 9.53 0.34
N GLU A 87 -16.62 8.21 0.33
CA GLU A 87 -16.20 7.42 1.47
C GLU A 87 -15.13 6.42 1.04
N ARG A 88 -14.25 6.05 1.97
CA ARG A 88 -13.31 4.96 1.74
C ARG A 88 -13.07 4.14 2.99
N ILE A 89 -12.59 2.92 2.80
CA ILE A 89 -12.13 2.06 3.89
C ILE A 89 -10.64 2.32 4.08
N ILE A 90 -10.25 2.65 5.31
CA ILE A 90 -8.87 2.84 5.71
C ILE A 90 -8.53 1.94 6.89
N THR A 91 -7.25 1.61 7.03
CA THR A 91 -6.73 0.84 8.15
C THR A 91 -6.14 1.78 9.20
N ILE A 92 -6.61 1.69 10.44
CA ILE A 92 -6.02 2.39 11.59
C ILE A 92 -5.23 1.37 12.39
N THR A 93 -3.92 1.57 12.53
CA THR A 93 -3.04 0.58 13.14
C THR A 93 -1.78 1.21 13.77
N GLY A 94 -0.97 0.37 14.37
CA GLY A 94 0.28 0.73 15.03
C GLY A 94 0.26 0.49 16.53
N PRO A 95 1.43 0.46 17.18
CA PRO A 95 1.53 0.33 18.63
C PRO A 95 0.90 1.50 19.40
N GLY A 96 0.81 2.70 18.76
CA GLY A 96 0.19 3.88 19.35
C GLY A 96 -1.33 3.91 19.34
N ILE A 97 -1.99 2.93 18.71
CA ILE A 97 -3.46 2.86 18.61
C ILE A 97 -4.02 1.85 19.61
N LYS A 98 -5.06 2.23 20.35
CA LYS A 98 -5.75 1.32 21.27
C LYS A 98 -6.54 0.25 20.51
N LYS A 99 -7.39 0.66 19.58
CA LYS A 99 -8.25 -0.24 18.80
C LYS A 99 -7.83 -0.24 17.33
N LYS A 100 -7.06 -1.25 16.95
CA LYS A 100 -6.61 -1.45 15.55
C LYS A 100 -7.75 -2.06 14.75
N THR A 101 -8.15 -1.41 13.64
CA THR A 101 -9.25 -1.89 12.81
C THR A 101 -9.29 -1.23 11.45
N ASN A 102 -10.11 -1.77 10.55
CA ASN A 102 -10.51 -1.10 9.32
C ASN A 102 -11.78 -0.31 9.59
N VAL A 103 -11.83 0.93 9.15
CA VAL A 103 -12.99 1.81 9.29
C VAL A 103 -13.41 2.39 7.95
N LYS A 104 -14.71 2.52 7.74
CA LYS A 104 -15.26 3.25 6.61
C LYS A 104 -15.46 4.71 7.04
N VAL A 105 -14.80 5.62 6.36
CA VAL A 105 -14.77 7.05 6.71
C VAL A 105 -15.11 7.91 5.52
N LYS A 106 -15.67 9.09 5.76
CA LYS A 106 -15.88 10.10 4.72
C LYS A 106 -14.56 10.75 4.34
N ILE A 107 -14.36 11.01 3.06
CA ILE A 107 -13.26 11.84 2.58
C ILE A 107 -13.46 13.25 3.14
N GLY A 108 -12.40 13.85 3.66
CA GLY A 108 -12.46 15.14 4.37
C GLY A 108 -12.48 15.04 5.90
N THR A 109 -12.65 13.83 6.48
CA THR A 109 -12.61 13.64 7.94
C THR A 109 -11.18 13.75 8.47
N LEU A 110 -11.01 14.34 9.66
CA LEU A 110 -9.71 14.40 10.34
C LEU A 110 -9.33 13.03 10.94
N ALA A 111 -8.06 12.70 10.86
CA ALA A 111 -7.51 11.47 11.43
C ALA A 111 -7.68 11.42 12.96
N SER A 112 -7.49 12.56 13.63
CA SER A 112 -7.69 12.69 15.08
C SER A 112 -9.11 12.34 15.51
N GLU A 113 -10.13 12.77 14.78
CA GLU A 113 -11.54 12.46 15.08
C GLU A 113 -11.82 10.95 14.92
N ILE A 114 -11.28 10.33 13.87
CA ILE A 114 -11.42 8.89 13.64
C ILE A 114 -10.78 8.11 14.79
N ILE A 115 -9.56 8.48 15.17
CA ILE A 115 -8.82 7.77 16.22
C ILE A 115 -9.49 7.97 17.58
N ALA A 116 -10.01 9.18 17.85
CA ALA A 116 -10.79 9.46 19.07
C ALA A 116 -12.03 8.54 19.17
N SER A 117 -12.73 8.31 18.05
CA SER A 117 -13.88 7.40 17.99
C SER A 117 -13.51 5.92 18.22
N LEU A 118 -12.22 5.58 18.14
CA LEU A 118 -11.66 4.23 18.34
C LEU A 118 -10.90 4.12 19.68
N ASP A 119 -11.40 4.74 20.73
CA ASP A 119 -10.81 4.78 22.08
C ASP A 119 -9.49 5.57 22.18
N GLY A 120 -9.07 6.22 21.12
CA GLY A 120 -7.91 7.12 21.08
C GLY A 120 -6.55 6.42 21.06
N TYR A 121 -5.54 7.18 21.49
CA TYR A 121 -4.15 6.77 21.48
C TYR A 121 -3.74 6.00 22.73
N LYS A 122 -2.74 5.11 22.58
CA LYS A 122 -1.91 4.65 23.69
C LYS A 122 -0.85 5.71 24.00
N LYS A 123 -0.39 5.74 25.24
CA LYS A 123 0.67 6.65 25.66
C LYS A 123 1.99 6.25 25.01
N LEU A 124 2.53 7.12 24.17
CA LEU A 124 3.86 7.02 23.58
C LEU A 124 4.69 8.22 24.01
N LYS A 125 6.01 8.08 24.09
CA LYS A 125 6.92 9.19 24.39
C LYS A 125 7.02 10.14 23.22
N ASN A 126 7.30 9.61 22.04
CA ASN A 126 7.46 10.35 20.78
C ASN A 126 6.57 9.72 19.71
N PRO A 127 5.28 10.10 19.62
CA PRO A 127 4.42 9.55 18.57
C PRO A 127 4.85 10.04 17.19
N LEU A 128 4.99 9.10 16.25
CA LEU A 128 5.19 9.36 14.84
C LEU A 128 3.94 8.90 14.09
N PHE A 129 3.34 9.82 13.35
CA PHE A 129 2.18 9.55 12.51
C PHE A 129 2.61 9.30 11.07
N ILE A 130 2.06 8.28 10.44
CA ILE A 130 2.36 7.94 9.06
C ILE A 130 1.04 7.83 8.28
N ALA A 131 0.90 8.66 7.26
CA ALA A 131 -0.18 8.55 6.28
C ALA A 131 0.18 7.50 5.24
N GLY A 132 -0.43 6.33 5.32
CA GLY A 132 -0.13 5.16 4.50
C GLY A 132 0.52 4.01 5.28
N GLY A 133 1.16 3.11 4.56
CA GLY A 133 1.89 1.98 5.14
C GLY A 133 3.30 2.36 5.63
N PRO A 134 3.98 1.46 6.38
CA PRO A 134 5.28 1.77 7.00
C PRO A 134 6.42 2.01 6.00
N MET A 135 6.31 1.48 4.78
CA MET A 135 7.39 1.57 3.77
C MET A 135 7.18 2.71 2.75
N MET A 136 5.93 3.00 2.38
CA MET A 136 5.58 3.98 1.34
C MET A 136 4.77 5.16 1.89
N GLY A 137 4.39 5.12 3.16
CA GLY A 137 3.66 6.20 3.78
C GLY A 137 4.53 7.43 4.03
N LYS A 138 3.89 8.57 4.18
CA LYS A 138 4.54 9.83 4.52
C LYS A 138 4.42 10.07 6.01
N SER A 139 5.53 10.36 6.69
CA SER A 139 5.50 10.84 8.06
C SER A 139 4.90 12.24 8.12
N ILE A 140 4.07 12.46 9.12
CA ILE A 140 3.40 13.73 9.39
C ILE A 140 3.67 14.13 10.85
N PRO A 141 3.85 15.43 11.15
CA PRO A 141 4.23 15.86 12.48
C PRO A 141 3.10 15.74 13.51
N THR A 142 1.85 15.80 13.07
CA THR A 142 0.66 15.80 13.92
C THR A 142 -0.42 14.90 13.32
N ASP A 143 -1.51 14.68 14.04
CA ASP A 143 -2.69 13.94 13.59
C ASP A 143 -3.75 14.81 12.88
N ASP A 144 -3.40 16.04 12.51
CA ASP A 144 -4.27 16.95 11.74
C ASP A 144 -4.41 16.56 10.25
N LEU A 145 -4.20 15.28 9.96
CA LEU A 145 -4.32 14.73 8.62
C LEU A 145 -5.79 14.65 8.20
N ILE A 146 -6.10 15.24 7.08
CA ILE A 146 -7.40 15.08 6.43
C ILE A 146 -7.36 13.83 5.54
N ILE A 147 -8.35 12.97 5.67
CA ILE A 147 -8.47 11.77 4.84
C ILE A 147 -8.81 12.16 3.41
N THR A 148 -7.91 11.85 2.50
CA THR A 148 -8.08 12.03 1.06
C THR A 148 -8.33 10.69 0.38
N LYS A 149 -8.64 10.69 -0.92
CA LYS A 149 -8.96 9.46 -1.66
C LYS A 149 -7.75 8.55 -1.93
N ASP A 150 -6.54 8.97 -1.67
CA ASP A 150 -5.30 8.20 -1.82
C ASP A 150 -4.81 7.59 -0.49
N ILE A 151 -5.27 8.08 0.66
CA ILE A 151 -4.90 7.55 1.97
C ILE A 151 -5.66 6.24 2.21
N ASN A 152 -4.93 5.14 2.41
CA ASN A 152 -5.49 3.81 2.68
C ASN A 152 -5.18 3.29 4.09
N ALA A 153 -4.28 3.96 4.83
CA ALA A 153 -3.95 3.60 6.21
C ALA A 153 -3.46 4.81 6.99
N ILE A 154 -3.61 4.74 8.31
CA ILE A 154 -2.93 5.59 9.28
C ILE A 154 -2.21 4.67 10.25
N LEU A 155 -0.90 4.88 10.38
CA LEU A 155 -0.05 4.13 11.28
C LEU A 155 0.52 5.08 12.33
N VAL A 156 0.37 4.72 13.61
CA VAL A 156 0.95 5.48 14.73
C VAL A 156 1.95 4.60 15.44
N ILE A 157 3.21 5.00 15.39
CA ILE A 157 4.33 4.28 15.98
C ILE A 157 5.07 5.18 16.97
N GLU A 158 5.96 4.61 17.76
CA GLU A 158 6.90 5.39 18.55
C GLU A 158 8.14 5.69 17.71
N ASP A 159 8.51 6.96 17.67
CA ASP A 159 9.76 7.36 17.04
C ASP A 159 10.94 7.01 17.96
N ASN A 160 11.55 5.89 17.67
CA ASN A 160 12.77 5.40 18.32
C ASN A 160 13.99 5.72 17.45
N PHE A 161 14.04 6.88 16.82
CA PHE A 161 15.12 7.25 15.94
C PHE A 161 16.46 7.23 16.69
N THR A 162 17.27 6.23 16.38
CA THR A 162 18.66 6.16 16.81
C THR A 162 19.57 6.79 15.76
N ARG A 163 20.62 7.45 16.19
CA ARG A 163 21.60 8.04 15.28
C ARG A 163 22.08 6.98 14.27
N SER A 164 21.93 7.27 12.99
CA SER A 164 22.37 6.37 11.94
C SER A 164 23.90 6.17 11.98
N LEU A 165 24.33 4.92 11.93
CA LEU A 165 25.74 4.57 11.76
C LEU A 165 26.13 4.68 10.29
N PRO A 166 27.41 4.98 9.98
CA PRO A 166 27.90 4.97 8.62
C PRO A 166 27.69 3.62 7.93
N CYS A 167 27.42 3.65 6.64
CA CYS A 167 27.25 2.44 5.85
C CYS A 167 28.58 1.67 5.73
N ILE A 168 28.59 0.38 6.15
CA ILE A 168 29.75 -0.50 6.09
C ILE A 168 29.97 -1.15 4.70
N SER A 169 29.15 -0.80 3.71
CA SER A 169 29.24 -1.29 2.32
C SER A 169 29.16 -2.82 2.15
N CYS A 170 28.42 -3.53 3.00
CA CYS A 170 28.33 -5.00 2.97
C CYS A 170 27.55 -5.59 1.78
N GLY A 171 26.86 -4.78 0.96
CA GLY A 171 26.13 -5.25 -0.22
C GLY A 171 24.77 -5.90 0.02
N LYS A 172 24.38 -6.24 1.24
CA LYS A 172 23.12 -6.94 1.56
C LYS A 172 21.86 -6.26 1.00
N CYS A 173 21.86 -4.93 0.93
CA CYS A 173 20.75 -4.18 0.37
C CYS A 173 20.53 -4.46 -1.14
N LEU A 174 21.58 -4.78 -1.89
CA LEU A 174 21.50 -5.21 -3.29
C LEU A 174 20.97 -6.65 -3.39
N GLU A 175 21.46 -7.55 -2.55
CA GLU A 175 21.08 -8.97 -2.56
C GLU A 175 19.57 -9.18 -2.30
N VAL A 176 18.99 -8.37 -1.39
CA VAL A 176 17.56 -8.48 -1.03
C VAL A 176 16.65 -7.68 -1.95
N CYS A 177 17.20 -6.82 -2.83
CA CYS A 177 16.38 -5.96 -3.68
C CYS A 177 15.80 -6.74 -4.86
N PRO A 178 14.45 -6.86 -5.01
CA PRO A 178 13.84 -7.65 -6.09
C PRO A 178 14.00 -7.01 -7.47
N VAL A 179 14.50 -5.78 -7.54
CA VAL A 179 14.74 -5.01 -8.78
C VAL A 179 16.20 -4.58 -8.95
N GLY A 180 17.10 -5.12 -8.13
CA GLY A 180 18.55 -4.92 -8.28
C GLY A 180 19.04 -3.48 -7.99
N ILE A 181 18.30 -2.68 -7.23
CA ILE A 181 18.76 -1.35 -6.81
C ILE A 181 19.86 -1.49 -5.76
N TYR A 182 20.93 -0.70 -5.91
CA TYR A 182 22.05 -0.66 -4.95
C TYR A 182 22.04 0.66 -4.15
N PRO A 183 21.29 0.73 -3.02
CA PRO A 183 21.12 1.97 -2.26
C PRO A 183 22.46 2.54 -1.75
N ALA A 184 23.39 1.70 -1.31
CA ALA A 184 24.69 2.17 -0.83
C ALA A 184 25.52 2.87 -1.93
N PHE A 185 25.44 2.40 -3.17
CA PHE A 185 26.09 3.06 -4.32
C PHE A 185 25.41 4.39 -4.63
N ILE A 186 24.07 4.43 -4.63
CA ILE A 186 23.31 5.66 -4.85
C ILE A 186 23.68 6.70 -3.81
N MET A 187 23.68 6.34 -2.53
CA MET A 187 24.00 7.27 -1.43
C MET A 187 25.43 7.80 -1.50
N LYS A 188 26.40 6.98 -1.91
CA LYS A 188 27.79 7.43 -2.11
C LYS A 188 27.97 8.40 -3.27
N ASN A 189 27.10 8.31 -4.26
CA ASN A 189 27.21 9.10 -5.50
C ASN A 189 26.12 10.16 -5.65
N ILE A 190 25.32 10.41 -4.60
CA ILE A 190 24.15 11.30 -4.69
C ILE A 190 24.55 12.73 -5.11
N SER A 191 25.74 13.22 -4.74
CA SER A 191 26.27 14.51 -5.15
C SER A 191 26.62 14.58 -6.65
N ASN A 192 26.83 13.42 -7.29
CA ASN A 192 27.17 13.29 -8.70
C ASN A 192 25.93 13.00 -9.57
N ILE A 193 24.82 12.67 -8.96
CA ILE A 193 23.57 12.42 -9.65
C ILE A 193 22.93 13.78 -9.97
N LYS A 194 23.06 14.22 -11.22
CA LYS A 194 22.27 15.36 -11.73
C LYS A 194 20.81 14.91 -11.71
N CYS A 195 20.01 15.45 -10.80
CA CYS A 195 18.56 15.33 -10.85
C CYS A 195 18.09 16.00 -12.13
N PHE A 196 17.68 15.23 -13.11
CA PHE A 196 16.86 15.73 -14.20
C PHE A 196 15.46 15.92 -13.61
N LEU A 197 15.16 17.15 -13.21
CA LEU A 197 13.82 17.64 -12.91
C LEU A 197 13.08 17.88 -14.23
#